data_4d8f237b7fdda929699ab47958815a01
#
_entry.id   4d8f237b7fdda929699ab47958815a01
#
_cell.length_a   1.000
_cell.length_b   1.000
_cell.length_c   1.000
_cell.angle_alpha   90.00
_cell.angle_beta   90.00
_cell.angle_gamma   90.00
#
_symmetry.space_group_name_H-M   'P 1'
#
loop_
_entity.id
_entity.type
_entity.pdbx_description
1 polymer ?
#
loop_
_entity_poly.entity_id
_entity_poly.type
_entity_poly.pdbx_seq_one_letter_code
_entity_poly.pdbx_strand_id
1 'polypeptide(L)'
;IGGTVVTWNVIWTYLPVSLLYISSMTLGYVGLRYIELSISSPICNSSGALVAVLCLITGTLDESIQGAMRWAVIGAVALVCIGVIGLGVVESREDEELRRARQEASNYRYAKSWLALCLPGAYCLLDAGTFADSLVLETLDEDAANVAYELTFLFAAVCCFVYVKFIKKDKFIPKMEAPKYIGAAFETAGQFAYIYAIGDQAHVALAAPIISAYCVA
;
A
#
# COMPACT_ATOMS: atom_id res chain seq x y z
N ILE A 1 14.78 13.09 -17.29
CA ILE A 1 15.50 11.81 -17.16
C ILE A 1 16.95 11.90 -17.67
N GLY A 2 17.58 13.03 -17.64
CA GLY A 2 18.92 13.20 -18.18
C GLY A 2 19.95 13.55 -17.11
N GLY A 3 20.62 12.55 -16.52
CA GLY A 3 21.74 12.77 -15.63
C GLY A 3 21.70 12.04 -14.31
N THR A 4 20.63 11.34 -13.97
CA THR A 4 20.52 10.57 -12.72
C THR A 4 21.49 9.39 -12.74
N VAL A 5 22.48 9.39 -11.89
CA VAL A 5 23.45 8.29 -11.75
C VAL A 5 22.92 7.31 -10.71
N VAL A 6 22.37 6.21 -11.16
CA VAL A 6 21.95 5.12 -10.29
C VAL A 6 23.17 4.27 -9.96
N THR A 7 23.60 4.35 -8.71
CA THR A 7 24.70 3.54 -8.17
C THR A 7 24.16 2.39 -7.34
N TRP A 8 24.98 1.36 -7.09
CA TRP A 8 24.62 0.28 -6.17
C TRP A 8 24.26 0.80 -4.78
N ASN A 9 24.87 1.90 -4.35
CA ASN A 9 24.56 2.51 -3.07
C ASN A 9 23.10 3.00 -3.00
N VAL A 10 22.59 3.63 -4.07
CA VAL A 10 21.18 4.06 -4.17
C VAL A 10 20.24 2.88 -4.01
N ILE A 11 20.52 1.79 -4.74
CA ILE A 11 19.69 0.57 -4.67
C ILE A 11 19.68 -0.02 -3.25
N TRP A 12 20.83 -0.12 -2.58
CA TRP A 12 20.92 -0.64 -1.23
C TRP A 12 20.26 0.27 -0.20
N THR A 13 20.37 1.59 -0.36
CA THR A 13 19.75 2.56 0.54
C THR A 13 18.23 2.53 0.43
N TYR A 14 17.68 2.35 -0.78
CA TYR A 14 16.25 2.29 -1.02
C TYR A 14 15.65 0.89 -0.83
N LEU A 15 16.45 -0.16 -0.80
CA LEU A 15 16.00 -1.55 -0.73
C LEU A 15 15.05 -1.86 0.44
N PRO A 16 15.28 -1.38 1.68
CA PRO A 16 14.36 -1.65 2.78
C PRO A 16 12.95 -1.14 2.52
N VAL A 17 12.81 0.05 1.93
CA VAL A 17 11.53 0.66 1.57
C VAL A 17 10.86 -0.15 0.47
N SER A 18 11.60 -0.49 -0.60
CA SER A 18 11.09 -1.34 -1.68
C SER A 18 10.59 -2.71 -1.16
N LEU A 19 11.28 -3.31 -0.20
CA LEU A 19 10.86 -4.58 0.40
C LEU A 19 9.59 -4.43 1.24
N LEU A 20 9.40 -3.31 1.93
CA LEU A 20 8.15 -3.02 2.63
C LEU A 20 6.99 -2.92 1.64
N TYR A 21 7.15 -2.19 0.53
CA TYR A 21 6.15 -2.11 -0.53
C TYR A 21 5.83 -3.46 -1.14
N ILE A 22 6.83 -4.24 -1.56
CA ILE A 22 6.63 -5.56 -2.15
C ILE A 22 5.89 -6.48 -1.18
N SER A 23 6.25 -6.44 0.11
CA SER A 23 5.64 -7.28 1.13
C SER A 23 4.19 -6.85 1.40
N SER A 24 3.92 -5.55 1.52
CA SER A 24 2.57 -5.03 1.72
C SER A 24 1.66 -5.37 0.54
N MET A 25 2.08 -5.07 -0.69
CA MET A 25 1.33 -5.40 -1.90
C MET A 25 1.04 -6.90 -2.02
N THR A 26 2.04 -7.75 -1.74
CA THR A 26 1.85 -9.21 -1.76
C THR A 26 0.79 -9.64 -0.77
N LEU A 27 0.80 -9.11 0.45
CA LEU A 27 -0.22 -9.42 1.46
C LEU A 27 -1.59 -8.90 1.07
N GLY A 28 -1.67 -7.71 0.50
CA GLY A 28 -2.91 -7.14 -0.02
C GLY A 28 -3.55 -8.03 -1.08
N TYR A 29 -2.81 -8.40 -2.11
CA TYR A 29 -3.30 -9.27 -3.19
C TYR A 29 -3.66 -10.68 -2.71
N VAL A 30 -2.89 -11.25 -1.77
CA VAL A 30 -3.25 -12.53 -1.14
C VAL A 30 -4.52 -12.37 -0.31
N GLY A 31 -4.67 -11.26 0.40
CA GLY A 31 -5.85 -10.93 1.20
C GLY A 31 -7.14 -10.90 0.39
N LEU A 32 -7.11 -10.40 -0.83
CA LEU A 32 -8.27 -10.35 -1.75
C LEU A 32 -8.85 -11.72 -2.09
N ARG A 33 -8.17 -12.82 -1.78
CA ARG A 33 -8.73 -14.17 -1.91
C ARG A 33 -9.67 -14.54 -0.77
N TYR A 34 -9.57 -13.85 0.35
CA TYR A 34 -10.21 -14.24 1.61
C TYR A 34 -11.21 -13.22 2.13
N ILE A 35 -11.17 -12.00 1.62
CA ILE A 35 -12.05 -10.90 2.02
C ILE A 35 -12.43 -10.06 0.81
N GLU A 36 -13.61 -9.47 0.84
CA GLU A 36 -14.07 -8.58 -0.23
C GLU A 36 -13.21 -7.32 -0.35
N LEU A 37 -13.08 -6.84 -1.59
CA LEU A 37 -12.36 -5.61 -1.89
C LEU A 37 -12.97 -4.40 -1.18
N SER A 38 -14.29 -4.34 -1.07
CA SER A 38 -15.04 -3.29 -0.37
C SER A 38 -14.66 -3.13 1.10
N ILE A 39 -14.16 -4.20 1.72
CA ILE A 39 -13.72 -4.22 3.12
C ILE A 39 -12.20 -4.12 3.19
N SER A 40 -11.51 -4.88 2.35
CA SER A 40 -10.04 -4.92 2.33
C SER A 40 -9.45 -3.57 1.95
N SER A 41 -9.99 -2.90 0.93
CA SER A 41 -9.43 -1.64 0.41
C SER A 41 -9.40 -0.51 1.45
N PRO A 42 -10.49 -0.19 2.17
CA PRO A 42 -10.43 0.83 3.22
C PRO A 42 -9.44 0.50 4.33
N ILE A 43 -9.31 -0.78 4.72
CA ILE A 43 -8.35 -1.20 5.74
C ILE A 43 -6.92 -1.03 5.24
N CYS A 44 -6.62 -1.49 4.04
CA CYS A 44 -5.30 -1.33 3.43
C CYS A 44 -4.92 0.15 3.30
N ASN A 45 -5.83 0.97 2.80
CA ASN A 45 -5.57 2.38 2.56
C ASN A 45 -5.63 3.27 3.81
N SER A 46 -5.95 2.72 4.97
CA SER A 46 -5.81 3.44 6.25
C SER A 46 -4.35 3.64 6.68
N SER A 47 -3.40 3.06 5.97
CA SER A 47 -1.94 3.27 6.15
C SER A 47 -1.56 4.75 6.14
N GLY A 48 -2.17 5.57 5.26
CA GLY A 48 -1.96 7.02 5.23
C GLY A 48 -2.30 7.71 6.56
N ALA A 49 -3.33 7.24 7.27
CA ALA A 49 -3.63 7.75 8.61
C ALA A 49 -2.56 7.36 9.62
N LEU A 50 -1.98 6.14 9.52
CA LEU A 50 -0.86 5.72 10.36
C LEU A 50 0.40 6.53 10.06
N VAL A 51 0.68 6.85 8.80
CA VAL A 51 1.77 7.77 8.42
C VAL A 51 1.57 9.12 9.08
N ALA A 52 0.38 9.70 9.05
CA ALA A 52 0.08 10.95 9.74
C ALA A 52 0.32 10.85 11.26
N VAL A 53 -0.01 9.73 11.89
CA VAL A 53 0.32 9.47 13.32
C VAL A 53 1.83 9.42 13.53
N LEU A 54 2.57 8.76 12.64
CA LEU A 54 4.03 8.71 12.73
C LEU A 54 4.64 10.10 12.62
N CYS A 55 4.17 10.93 11.68
CA CYS A 55 4.59 12.33 11.57
C CYS A 55 4.30 13.15 12.84
N LEU A 56 3.13 12.90 13.49
CA LEU A 56 2.79 13.55 14.76
C LEU A 56 3.73 13.16 15.90
N ILE A 57 4.11 11.87 15.95
CA ILE A 57 4.98 11.33 17.02
C ILE A 57 6.43 11.75 16.82
N THR A 58 6.92 11.70 15.57
CA THR A 58 8.30 12.05 15.24
C THR A 58 8.55 13.56 15.22
N GLY A 59 7.47 14.36 15.20
CA GLY A 59 7.58 15.81 15.13
C GLY A 59 7.96 16.35 13.75
N THR A 60 7.85 15.51 12.71
CA THR A 60 8.11 15.89 11.30
C THR A 60 6.94 16.63 10.64
N LEU A 61 5.95 17.03 11.43
CA LEU A 61 4.86 17.89 10.95
C LEU A 61 5.41 19.28 10.63
N ASP A 62 5.04 19.77 9.45
CA ASP A 62 5.30 21.15 9.05
C ASP A 62 4.86 22.13 10.15
N GLU A 63 5.70 23.15 10.39
CA GLU A 63 5.39 24.24 11.32
C GLU A 63 4.10 24.99 10.95
N SER A 64 3.69 24.93 9.68
CA SER A 64 2.40 25.49 9.22
C SER A 64 1.19 24.72 9.77
N ILE A 65 1.38 23.43 10.15
CA ILE A 65 0.34 22.57 10.71
C ILE A 65 0.27 22.76 12.23
N GLN A 66 -0.03 23.96 12.69
CA GLN A 66 -0.17 24.28 14.10
C GLN A 66 -1.61 24.65 14.47
N GLY A 67 -1.90 24.71 15.75
CA GLY A 67 -3.18 25.15 16.28
C GLY A 67 -4.35 24.29 15.81
N ALA A 68 -5.34 24.90 15.17
CA ALA A 68 -6.56 24.24 14.73
C ALA A 68 -6.31 23.15 13.68
N MET A 69 -5.33 23.35 12.77
CA MET A 69 -5.01 22.37 11.74
C MET A 69 -4.47 21.07 12.33
N ARG A 70 -3.63 21.14 13.37
CA ARG A 70 -3.14 19.95 14.07
C ARG A 70 -4.27 19.13 14.69
N TRP A 71 -5.24 19.79 15.29
CA TRP A 71 -6.43 19.14 15.84
C TRP A 71 -7.32 18.53 14.73
N ALA A 72 -7.39 19.19 13.57
CA ALA A 72 -8.09 18.63 12.41
C ALA A 72 -7.43 17.35 11.90
N VAL A 73 -6.10 17.29 11.80
CA VAL A 73 -5.36 16.07 11.44
C VAL A 73 -5.62 14.96 12.45
N ILE A 74 -5.53 15.25 13.75
CA ILE A 74 -5.81 14.27 14.81
C ILE A 74 -7.24 13.75 14.70
N GLY A 75 -8.21 14.65 14.48
CA GLY A 75 -9.61 14.28 14.30
C GLY A 75 -9.85 13.40 13.08
N ALA A 76 -9.22 13.73 11.96
CA ALA A 76 -9.31 12.94 10.73
C ALA A 76 -8.72 11.52 10.91
N VAL A 77 -7.55 11.42 11.54
CA VAL A 77 -6.93 10.13 11.88
C VAL A 77 -7.85 9.30 12.79
N ALA A 78 -8.40 9.92 13.83
CA ALA A 78 -9.33 9.24 14.73
C ALA A 78 -10.57 8.70 13.99
N LEU A 79 -11.14 9.49 13.06
CA LEU A 79 -12.27 9.06 12.23
C LEU A 79 -11.92 7.87 11.33
N VAL A 80 -10.74 7.89 10.70
CA VAL A 80 -10.26 6.76 9.90
C VAL A 80 -10.12 5.51 10.75
N CYS A 81 -9.49 5.61 11.92
CA CYS A 81 -9.32 4.49 12.85
C CYS A 81 -10.68 3.91 13.31
N ILE A 82 -11.63 4.78 13.66
CA ILE A 82 -12.99 4.37 14.04
C ILE A 82 -13.68 3.66 12.87
N GLY A 83 -13.56 4.20 11.64
CA GLY A 83 -14.12 3.60 10.44
C GLY A 83 -13.55 2.21 10.15
N VAL A 84 -12.24 2.05 10.22
CA VAL A 84 -11.56 0.76 10.00
C VAL A 84 -11.94 -0.28 11.07
N ILE A 85 -11.96 0.13 12.34
CA ILE A 85 -12.41 -0.75 13.43
C ILE A 85 -13.88 -1.13 13.22
N GLY A 86 -14.72 -0.16 12.84
CA GLY A 86 -16.13 -0.39 12.53
C GLY A 86 -16.32 -1.43 11.42
N LEU A 87 -15.58 -1.30 10.31
CA LEU A 87 -15.59 -2.29 9.23
C LEU A 87 -15.16 -3.67 9.72
N GLY A 88 -14.10 -3.75 10.51
CA GLY A 88 -13.65 -5.00 11.10
C GLY A 88 -14.70 -5.65 11.99
N VAL A 89 -15.41 -4.86 12.81
CA VAL A 89 -16.48 -5.36 13.66
C VAL A 89 -17.68 -5.85 12.85
N VAL A 90 -18.08 -5.12 11.82
CA VAL A 90 -19.18 -5.52 10.92
C VAL A 90 -18.83 -6.84 10.22
N GLU A 91 -17.64 -6.94 9.64
CA GLU A 91 -17.18 -8.16 8.97
C GLU A 91 -17.07 -9.35 9.94
N SER A 92 -16.61 -9.11 11.18
CA SER A 92 -16.51 -10.16 12.19
C SER A 92 -17.86 -10.72 12.63
N ARG A 93 -18.93 -9.97 12.44
CA ARG A 93 -20.31 -10.35 12.79
C ARG A 93 -21.12 -10.85 11.60
N GLU A 94 -20.51 -10.95 10.42
CA GLU A 94 -21.17 -11.44 9.24
C GLU A 94 -21.66 -12.89 9.43
N ASP A 95 -22.91 -13.14 8.99
CA ASP A 95 -23.53 -14.46 9.06
C ASP A 95 -22.83 -15.46 8.11
N GLU A 96 -22.64 -16.68 8.59
CA GLU A 96 -22.03 -17.76 7.80
C GLU A 96 -22.84 -18.09 6.53
N GLU A 97 -24.15 -17.93 6.54
CA GLU A 97 -25.00 -18.16 5.37
C GLU A 97 -24.71 -17.14 4.27
N LEU A 98 -24.59 -15.85 4.63
CA LEU A 98 -24.25 -14.80 3.69
C LEU A 98 -22.85 -15.00 3.10
N ARG A 99 -21.90 -15.42 3.91
CA ARG A 99 -20.54 -15.74 3.48
C ARG A 99 -20.51 -16.91 2.50
N ARG A 100 -21.29 -17.97 2.75
CA ARG A 100 -21.43 -19.11 1.83
C ARG A 100 -22.05 -18.68 0.51
N ALA A 101 -23.11 -17.87 0.54
CA ALA A 101 -23.74 -17.34 -0.66
C ALA A 101 -22.76 -16.51 -1.51
N ARG A 102 -21.90 -15.71 -0.89
CA ARG A 102 -20.83 -14.98 -1.59
C ARG A 102 -19.79 -15.91 -2.19
N GLN A 103 -19.40 -16.98 -1.49
CA GLN A 103 -18.45 -17.97 -2.01
C GLN A 103 -19.01 -18.71 -3.22
N GLU A 104 -20.31 -19.03 -3.22
CA GLU A 104 -20.98 -19.67 -4.34
C GLU A 104 -21.13 -18.72 -5.54
N ALA A 105 -21.33 -17.42 -5.28
CA ALA A 105 -21.46 -16.40 -6.32
C ALA A 105 -20.11 -15.96 -6.90
N SER A 106 -19.01 -16.19 -6.20
CA SER A 106 -17.68 -15.76 -6.58
C SER A 106 -16.67 -16.91 -6.50
N ASN A 107 -15.60 -16.87 -7.30
CA ASN A 107 -14.51 -17.84 -7.25
C ASN A 107 -13.55 -17.63 -6.07
N TYR A 108 -13.91 -16.82 -5.08
CA TYR A 108 -13.11 -16.50 -3.91
C TYR A 108 -13.40 -17.46 -2.76
N ARG A 109 -12.36 -17.77 -1.96
CA ARG A 109 -12.48 -18.56 -0.74
C ARG A 109 -12.42 -17.62 0.46
N TYR A 110 -13.57 -17.10 0.87
CA TYR A 110 -13.61 -16.27 2.08
C TYR A 110 -13.24 -17.10 3.32
N ALA A 111 -12.26 -16.62 4.08
CA ALA A 111 -11.85 -17.22 5.34
C ALA A 111 -12.77 -16.74 6.49
N LYS A 112 -12.63 -17.35 7.67
CA LYS A 112 -13.23 -16.79 8.89
C LYS A 112 -12.74 -15.35 9.07
N SER A 113 -13.66 -14.46 9.38
CA SER A 113 -13.50 -13.00 9.32
C SER A 113 -12.24 -12.47 10.02
N TRP A 114 -11.96 -12.90 11.26
CA TRP A 114 -10.80 -12.41 11.99
C TRP A 114 -9.45 -12.74 11.32
N LEU A 115 -9.35 -13.92 10.70
CA LEU A 115 -8.13 -14.34 9.99
C LEU A 115 -7.99 -13.57 8.67
N ALA A 116 -9.12 -13.34 7.98
CA ALA A 116 -9.14 -12.56 6.76
C ALA A 116 -8.71 -11.12 6.98
N LEU A 117 -9.09 -10.52 8.10
CA LEU A 117 -8.71 -9.14 8.48
C LEU A 117 -7.22 -9.00 8.84
N CYS A 118 -6.54 -10.08 9.23
CA CYS A 118 -5.12 -10.04 9.52
C CYS A 118 -4.27 -9.66 8.30
N LEU A 119 -4.66 -10.07 7.11
CA LEU A 119 -3.91 -9.78 5.89
C LEU A 119 -3.96 -8.29 5.49
N PRO A 120 -5.14 -7.64 5.34
CA PRO A 120 -5.19 -6.22 5.08
C PRO A 120 -4.67 -5.39 6.26
N GLY A 121 -4.81 -5.85 7.48
CA GLY A 121 -4.20 -5.21 8.65
C GLY A 121 -2.68 -5.26 8.61
N ALA A 122 -2.08 -6.39 8.25
CA ALA A 122 -0.63 -6.50 8.07
C ALA A 122 -0.15 -5.67 6.88
N TYR A 123 -0.91 -5.64 5.78
CA TYR A 123 -0.66 -4.71 4.67
C TYR A 123 -0.58 -3.28 5.19
N CYS A 124 -1.62 -2.82 5.89
CA CYS A 124 -1.72 -1.47 6.41
C CYS A 124 -0.51 -1.08 7.29
N LEU A 125 -0.07 -2.00 8.17
CA LEU A 125 1.10 -1.77 9.03
C LEU A 125 2.41 -1.70 8.26
N LEU A 126 2.60 -2.57 7.27
CA LEU A 126 3.80 -2.56 6.44
C LEU A 126 3.82 -1.35 5.50
N ASP A 127 2.67 -1.01 4.96
CA ASP A 127 2.50 0.15 4.08
C ASP A 127 2.72 1.47 4.84
N ALA A 128 2.32 1.56 6.10
CA ALA A 128 2.67 2.68 6.97
C ALA A 128 4.20 2.81 7.18
N GLY A 129 4.94 1.72 7.04
CA GLY A 129 6.41 1.73 7.04
C GLY A 129 7.01 2.49 5.85
N THR A 130 6.22 2.80 4.83
CA THR A 130 6.60 3.70 3.74
C THR A 130 6.82 5.14 4.18
N PHE A 131 6.44 5.51 5.43
CA PHE A 131 6.94 6.71 6.08
C PHE A 131 8.48 6.79 6.03
N ALA A 132 9.18 5.64 6.06
CA ALA A 132 10.63 5.58 5.87
C ALA A 132 11.08 6.09 4.50
N ASP A 133 10.18 6.11 3.51
CA ASP A 133 10.41 6.66 2.18
C ASP A 133 10.77 8.15 2.25
N SER A 134 9.97 8.92 2.99
CA SER A 134 10.24 10.34 3.18
C SER A 134 11.58 10.60 3.88
N LEU A 135 12.00 9.72 4.79
CA LEU A 135 13.29 9.82 5.47
C LEU A 135 14.46 9.50 4.54
N VAL A 136 14.30 8.53 3.65
CA VAL A 136 15.31 8.15 2.67
C VAL A 136 15.44 9.21 1.57
N LEU A 137 14.33 9.82 1.17
CA LEU A 137 14.32 10.90 0.17
C LEU A 137 14.99 12.20 0.64
N GLU A 138 15.25 12.37 1.94
CA GLU A 138 16.14 13.45 2.40
C GLU A 138 17.59 13.28 1.91
N THR A 139 17.99 12.04 1.62
CA THR A 139 19.37 11.70 1.24
C THR A 139 19.51 11.25 -0.20
N LEU A 140 18.42 10.89 -0.85
CA LEU A 140 18.37 10.43 -2.23
C LEU A 140 17.52 11.39 -3.07
N ASP A 141 17.97 11.60 -4.31
CA ASP A 141 17.20 12.27 -5.34
C ASP A 141 15.97 11.44 -5.74
N GLU A 142 14.82 12.08 -5.97
CA GLU A 142 13.56 11.41 -6.29
C GLU A 142 13.65 10.58 -7.57
N ASP A 143 14.38 11.04 -8.59
CA ASP A 143 14.58 10.29 -9.82
C ASP A 143 15.39 9.00 -9.56
N ALA A 144 16.42 9.08 -8.72
CA ALA A 144 17.21 7.92 -8.33
C ALA A 144 16.41 6.91 -7.50
N ALA A 145 15.59 7.40 -6.58
CA ALA A 145 14.69 6.58 -5.76
C ALA A 145 13.65 5.83 -6.64
N ASN A 146 13.03 6.55 -7.60
CA ASN A 146 12.10 5.94 -8.56
C ASN A 146 12.77 4.80 -9.35
N VAL A 147 13.97 5.01 -9.86
CA VAL A 147 14.69 3.97 -10.61
C VAL A 147 15.05 2.79 -9.70
N ALA A 148 15.47 3.03 -8.46
CA ALA A 148 15.77 1.96 -7.50
C ALA A 148 14.53 1.14 -7.14
N TYR A 149 13.38 1.80 -6.97
CA TYR A 149 12.09 1.16 -6.75
C TYR A 149 11.73 0.23 -7.91
N GLU A 150 11.71 0.74 -9.13
CA GLU A 150 11.33 -0.03 -10.33
C GLU A 150 12.29 -1.22 -10.57
N LEU A 151 13.58 -1.06 -10.35
CA LEU A 151 14.55 -2.17 -10.47
C LEU A 151 14.27 -3.28 -9.44
N THR A 152 13.90 -2.93 -8.22
CA THR A 152 13.57 -3.89 -7.18
C THR A 152 12.27 -4.62 -7.50
N PHE A 153 11.27 -3.90 -8.00
CA PHE A 153 10.01 -4.51 -8.45
C PHE A 153 10.20 -5.40 -9.68
N LEU A 154 11.04 -5.00 -10.63
CA LEU A 154 11.41 -5.85 -11.76
C LEU A 154 12.04 -7.16 -11.30
N PHE A 155 12.95 -7.11 -10.34
CA PHE A 155 13.56 -8.29 -9.75
C PHE A 155 12.51 -9.18 -9.06
N ALA A 156 11.62 -8.59 -8.26
CA ALA A 156 10.52 -9.31 -7.63
C ALA A 156 9.58 -9.94 -8.67
N ALA A 157 9.27 -9.22 -9.75
CA ALA A 157 8.44 -9.73 -10.85
C ALA A 157 9.08 -10.94 -11.54
N VAL A 158 10.41 -10.91 -11.76
CA VAL A 158 11.15 -12.06 -12.32
C VAL A 158 11.07 -13.26 -11.37
N CYS A 159 11.25 -13.04 -10.07
CA CYS A 159 11.13 -14.12 -9.07
C CYS A 159 9.72 -14.71 -9.05
N CYS A 160 8.68 -13.87 -9.07
CA CYS A 160 7.29 -14.31 -9.15
C CYS A 160 7.00 -15.08 -10.45
N PHE A 161 7.51 -14.59 -11.58
CA PHE A 161 7.35 -15.28 -12.87
C PHE A 161 7.98 -16.68 -12.84
N VAL A 162 9.22 -16.79 -12.34
CA VAL A 162 9.91 -18.08 -12.19
C VAL A 162 9.10 -19.01 -11.28
N TYR A 163 8.62 -18.52 -10.14
CA TYR A 163 7.80 -19.29 -9.21
C TYR A 163 6.51 -19.81 -9.89
N VAL A 164 5.75 -18.93 -10.55
CA VAL A 164 4.48 -19.30 -11.18
C VAL A 164 4.71 -20.25 -12.36
N LYS A 165 5.71 -19.97 -13.20
CA LYS A 165 5.95 -20.75 -14.41
C LYS A 165 6.58 -22.11 -14.15
N PHE A 166 7.56 -22.19 -13.24
CA PHE A 166 8.37 -23.39 -13.07
C PHE A 166 7.97 -24.20 -11.82
N ILE A 167 7.55 -23.55 -10.74
CA ILE A 167 7.18 -24.24 -9.49
C ILE A 167 5.69 -24.58 -9.50
N LYS A 168 4.82 -23.60 -9.73
CA LYS A 168 3.36 -23.84 -9.84
C LYS A 168 2.93 -24.48 -11.14
N LYS A 169 3.73 -24.29 -12.22
CA LYS A 169 3.43 -24.78 -13.58
C LYS A 169 2.10 -24.26 -14.14
N ASP A 170 1.70 -23.05 -13.72
CA ASP A 170 0.50 -22.40 -14.23
C ASP A 170 0.68 -21.96 -15.70
N LYS A 171 -0.41 -21.99 -16.46
CA LYS A 171 -0.42 -21.55 -17.86
C LYS A 171 -0.76 -20.08 -17.94
N PHE A 172 0.12 -19.31 -18.54
CA PHE A 172 -0.17 -17.90 -18.88
C PHE A 172 -1.05 -17.82 -20.12
N ILE A 173 -2.19 -17.16 -20.00
CA ILE A 173 -3.12 -16.91 -21.11
C ILE A 173 -3.09 -15.39 -21.39
N PRO A 174 -2.39 -14.90 -22.43
CA PRO A 174 -2.14 -13.48 -22.63
C PRO A 174 -3.41 -12.60 -22.67
N LYS A 175 -4.50 -13.10 -23.24
CA LYS A 175 -5.77 -12.36 -23.29
C LYS A 175 -6.40 -12.15 -21.90
N MET A 176 -6.23 -13.11 -20.99
CA MET A 176 -6.76 -13.01 -19.62
C MET A 176 -5.86 -12.14 -18.74
N GLU A 177 -4.58 -12.00 -19.12
CA GLU A 177 -3.62 -11.20 -18.36
C GLU A 177 -3.61 -9.73 -18.80
N ALA A 178 -4.14 -9.40 -19.99
CA ALA A 178 -4.10 -8.04 -20.54
C ALA A 178 -4.63 -6.95 -19.59
N PRO A 179 -5.77 -7.11 -18.87
CA PRO A 179 -6.23 -6.11 -17.91
C PRO A 179 -5.24 -5.86 -16.77
N LYS A 180 -4.49 -6.89 -16.36
CA LYS A 180 -3.48 -6.78 -15.29
C LYS A 180 -2.29 -5.92 -15.74
N TYR A 181 -1.88 -6.03 -17.00
CA TYR A 181 -0.80 -5.18 -17.54
C TYR A 181 -1.23 -3.71 -17.61
N ILE A 182 -2.49 -3.44 -17.95
CA ILE A 182 -3.03 -2.08 -17.94
C ILE A 182 -3.03 -1.53 -16.50
N GLY A 183 -3.53 -2.32 -15.55
CA GLY A 183 -3.49 -1.95 -14.13
C GLY A 183 -2.08 -1.68 -13.63
N ALA A 184 -1.11 -2.54 -13.97
CA ALA A 184 0.30 -2.35 -13.61
C ALA A 184 0.89 -1.07 -14.19
N ALA A 185 0.54 -0.70 -15.44
CA ALA A 185 1.01 0.54 -16.05
C ALA A 185 0.48 1.79 -15.30
N PHE A 186 -0.78 1.77 -14.86
CA PHE A 186 -1.34 2.85 -14.05
C PHE A 186 -0.72 2.89 -12.64
N GLU A 187 -0.46 1.73 -12.05
CA GLU A 187 0.22 1.60 -10.76
C GLU A 187 1.62 2.23 -10.81
N THR A 188 2.42 1.85 -11.80
CA THR A 188 3.76 2.43 -12.01
C THR A 188 3.70 3.95 -12.22
N ALA A 189 2.77 4.44 -13.05
CA ALA A 189 2.61 5.87 -13.25
C ALA A 189 2.20 6.60 -11.95
N GLY A 190 1.33 5.98 -11.16
CA GLY A 190 0.93 6.49 -9.84
C GLY A 190 2.09 6.53 -8.87
N GLN A 191 2.96 5.51 -8.87
CA GLN A 191 4.13 5.44 -8.01
C GLN A 191 5.16 6.53 -8.30
N PHE A 192 5.40 6.84 -9.58
CA PHE A 192 6.23 7.99 -9.93
C PHE A 192 5.69 9.29 -9.34
N ALA A 193 4.40 9.54 -9.48
CA ALA A 193 3.77 10.72 -8.91
C ALA A 193 3.82 10.72 -7.37
N TYR A 194 3.67 9.55 -6.75
CA TYR A 194 3.71 9.38 -5.30
C TYR A 194 5.07 9.79 -4.72
N ILE A 195 6.18 9.32 -5.28
CA ILE A 195 7.53 9.61 -4.78
C ILE A 195 7.81 11.12 -4.81
N TYR A 196 7.40 11.81 -5.88
CA TYR A 196 7.51 13.28 -5.91
C TYR A 196 6.62 13.97 -4.88
N ALA A 197 5.42 13.43 -4.61
CA ALA A 197 4.51 14.03 -3.64
C ALA A 197 5.00 13.90 -2.19
N ILE A 198 5.76 12.83 -1.87
CA ILE A 198 6.30 12.60 -0.52
C ILE A 198 7.76 13.03 -0.37
N GLY A 199 8.42 13.47 -1.45
CA GLY A 199 9.79 13.97 -1.41
C GLY A 199 9.96 15.18 -0.50
N ASP A 200 8.91 15.99 -0.33
CA ASP A 200 8.87 17.05 0.68
C ASP A 200 8.31 16.50 2.00
N GLN A 201 9.20 16.23 2.94
CA GLN A 201 8.86 15.65 4.25
C GLN A 201 7.85 16.51 5.05
N ALA A 202 7.88 17.81 4.88
CA ALA A 202 6.94 18.72 5.55
C ALA A 202 5.49 18.42 5.19
N HIS A 203 5.24 17.98 3.95
CA HIS A 203 3.90 17.73 3.43
C HIS A 203 3.44 16.27 3.52
N VAL A 204 4.30 15.33 3.90
CA VAL A 204 3.99 13.88 3.96
C VAL A 204 2.75 13.59 4.80
N ALA A 205 2.60 14.27 5.93
CA ALA A 205 1.46 14.09 6.84
C ALA A 205 0.10 14.41 6.19
N LEU A 206 0.09 15.24 5.15
CA LEU A 206 -1.11 15.59 4.36
C LEU A 206 -1.19 14.77 3.08
N ALA A 207 -0.07 14.57 2.39
CA ALA A 207 -0.01 13.86 1.12
C ALA A 207 -0.38 12.38 1.27
N ALA A 208 0.16 11.68 2.25
CA ALA A 208 -0.09 10.25 2.43
C ALA A 208 -1.57 9.91 2.67
N PRO A 209 -2.32 10.58 3.57
CA PRO A 209 -3.75 10.36 3.72
C PRO A 209 -4.57 10.70 2.46
N ILE A 210 -4.20 11.76 1.73
CA ILE A 210 -4.90 12.14 0.49
C ILE A 210 -4.69 11.08 -0.58
N ILE A 211 -3.45 10.62 -0.75
CA ILE A 211 -3.12 9.56 -1.70
C ILE A 211 -3.86 8.27 -1.32
N SER A 212 -3.93 7.92 -0.04
CA SER A 212 -4.63 6.72 0.43
C SER A 212 -6.15 6.81 0.33
N ALA A 213 -6.72 8.01 0.13
CA ALA A 213 -8.17 8.22 0.06
C ALA A 213 -8.81 7.75 -1.26
N TYR A 214 -8.06 7.28 -2.24
CA TYR A 214 -8.59 6.81 -3.52
C TYR A 214 -9.58 5.64 -3.40
N CYS A 215 -9.56 4.90 -2.30
CA CYS A 215 -10.52 3.84 -2.03
C CYS A 215 -11.96 4.32 -1.79
N VAL A 216 -12.14 5.65 -1.62
CA VAL A 216 -13.45 6.28 -1.35
C VAL A 216 -14.08 6.83 -2.64
N ALA A 217 -13.28 7.00 -3.68
CA ALA A 217 -13.72 7.48 -4.99
C ALA A 217 -14.22 6.33 -5.89
#